data_5bec6ee428e36af24ec99ba35775f21a
#
_entry.id   5bec6ee428e36af24ec99ba35775f21a
#
_cell.length_a   1.000
_cell.length_b   1.000
_cell.length_c   1.000
_cell.angle_alpha   90.00
_cell.angle_beta   90.00
_cell.angle_gamma   90.00
#
_symmetry.space_group_name_H-M   'P 1'
#
loop_
_entity.id
_entity.type
_entity.pdbx_description
1 polymer ?
#
loop_
_entity_poly.entity_id
_entity_poly.type
_entity_poly.pdbx_seq_one_letter_code
_entity_poly.pdbx_strand_id
1 'polypeptide(L)'
;PSHRQIIFNKIFNSLNWGGAFIIFEKIRGNDARFDNIINSLYFDFKEENKFFPKEILNKTKSLRGVLEPFSDNGNLGFLKRAGFKDIQTIFHHLCFKGYLCIK
;
A
#
# COMPACT_ATOMS: atom_id res chain seq x y z
N PRO A 1 16.61 -9.29 -1.09
CA PRO A 1 15.18 -9.10 -1.37
C PRO A 1 14.44 -8.68 -0.12
N SER A 2 13.48 -7.82 -0.29
CA SER A 2 12.67 -7.36 0.83
C SER A 2 11.73 -8.46 1.33
N HIS A 3 11.32 -8.35 2.60
CA HIS A 3 10.32 -9.25 3.15
C HIS A 3 9.01 -9.21 2.35
N ARG A 4 8.67 -8.05 1.80
CA ARG A 4 7.48 -7.88 0.97
C ARG A 4 7.54 -8.75 -0.28
N GLN A 5 8.67 -8.81 -0.95
CA GLN A 5 8.83 -9.66 -2.13
C GLN A 5 8.67 -11.14 -1.77
N ILE A 6 9.24 -11.57 -0.66
CA ILE A 6 9.13 -12.95 -0.17
C ILE A 6 7.67 -13.31 0.12
N ILE A 7 6.94 -12.42 0.77
CA ILE A 7 5.52 -12.62 1.10
C ILE A 7 4.69 -12.72 -0.17
N PHE A 8 4.89 -11.83 -1.12
CA PHE A 8 4.14 -11.84 -2.38
C PHE A 8 4.43 -13.08 -3.21
N ASN A 9 5.69 -13.53 -3.22
CA ASN A 9 6.06 -14.79 -3.88
C ASN A 9 5.33 -15.98 -3.26
N LYS A 10 5.26 -16.05 -1.93
CA LYS A 10 4.54 -17.12 -1.23
C LYS A 10 3.05 -17.09 -1.52
N ILE A 11 2.45 -15.91 -1.56
CA ILE A 11 1.03 -15.75 -1.87
C ILE A 11 0.75 -16.24 -3.29
N PHE A 12 1.55 -15.82 -4.27
CA PHE A 12 1.40 -16.26 -5.64
C PHE A 12 1.49 -17.79 -5.76
N ASN A 13 2.50 -18.38 -5.14
CA ASN A 13 2.72 -19.82 -5.19
C ASN A 13 1.61 -20.62 -4.49
N SER A 14 0.97 -20.02 -3.48
CA SER A 14 -0.11 -20.67 -2.74
C SER A 14 -1.47 -20.60 -3.43
N LEU A 15 -1.64 -19.71 -4.41
CA LEU A 15 -2.89 -19.57 -5.14
C LEU A 15 -3.02 -20.65 -6.20
N ASN A 16 -4.24 -21.13 -6.41
CA ASN A 16 -4.58 -21.93 -7.59
C ASN A 16 -4.64 -21.04 -8.83
N TRP A 17 -4.45 -21.60 -10.00
CA TRP A 17 -4.63 -20.87 -11.25
C TRP A 17 -6.04 -20.30 -11.34
N GLY A 18 -6.14 -19.03 -11.68
CA GLY A 18 -7.41 -18.29 -11.64
C GLY A 18 -7.75 -17.72 -10.25
N GLY A 19 -6.97 -18.02 -9.24
CA GLY A 19 -7.16 -17.46 -7.89
C GLY A 19 -6.84 -15.98 -7.83
N ALA A 20 -7.50 -15.28 -6.91
CA ALA A 20 -7.37 -13.83 -6.77
C ALA A 20 -6.69 -13.45 -5.46
N PHE A 21 -5.88 -12.40 -5.51
CA PHE A 21 -5.29 -11.76 -4.35
C PHE A 21 -5.72 -10.30 -4.34
N ILE A 22 -6.34 -9.87 -3.26
CA ILE A 22 -6.72 -8.48 -3.04
C ILE A 22 -5.83 -7.92 -1.95
N ILE A 23 -5.16 -6.82 -2.25
CA ILE A 23 -4.27 -6.17 -1.30
C ILE A 23 -4.53 -4.66 -1.26
N PHE A 24 -4.57 -4.11 -0.05
CA PHE A 24 -4.65 -2.67 0.17
C PHE A 24 -3.34 -2.21 0.81
N GLU A 25 -2.72 -1.22 0.20
CA GLU A 25 -1.42 -0.71 0.64
C GLU A 25 -1.46 0.80 0.79
N LYS A 26 -0.75 1.29 1.81
CA LYS A 26 -0.39 2.69 1.87
C LYS A 26 0.74 2.92 0.88
N ILE A 27 0.56 3.86 -0.04
CA ILE A 27 1.57 4.19 -1.04
C ILE A 27 2.24 5.52 -0.72
N ARG A 28 3.50 5.62 -1.13
CA ARG A 28 4.26 6.86 -1.08
C ARG A 28 3.95 7.67 -2.33
N GLY A 29 3.96 9.02 -2.22
CA GLY A 29 3.86 9.90 -3.37
C GLY A 29 5.02 9.67 -4.35
N ASN A 30 4.86 10.14 -5.59
CA ASN A 30 5.86 9.93 -6.64
C ASN A 30 7.20 10.60 -6.31
N ASP A 31 7.16 11.70 -5.56
CA ASP A 31 8.35 12.36 -5.03
C ASP A 31 8.04 12.94 -3.64
N ALA A 32 9.06 13.53 -3.01
CA ALA A 32 8.93 14.08 -1.66
C ALA A 32 7.85 15.16 -1.56
N ARG A 33 7.68 15.97 -2.59
CA ARG A 33 6.67 17.03 -2.61
C ARG A 33 5.26 16.46 -2.60
N PHE A 34 4.97 15.52 -3.49
CA PHE A 34 3.65 14.88 -3.54
C PHE A 34 3.39 14.03 -2.31
N ASP A 35 4.41 13.37 -1.80
CA ASP A 35 4.29 12.58 -0.58
C ASP A 35 3.88 13.46 0.61
N ASN A 36 4.51 14.62 0.77
CA ASN A 36 4.16 15.58 1.82
C ASN A 36 2.73 16.12 1.66
N ILE A 37 2.32 16.44 0.44
CA ILE A 37 0.95 16.92 0.17
C ILE A 37 -0.08 15.84 0.50
N ILE A 38 0.14 14.62 0.06
CA ILE A 38 -0.77 13.51 0.31
C ILE A 38 -0.87 13.21 1.80
N ASN A 39 0.25 13.21 2.51
CA ASN A 39 0.26 12.96 3.95
C ASN A 39 -0.49 14.07 4.72
N SER A 40 -0.35 15.33 4.30
CA SER A 40 -1.09 16.43 4.90
C SER A 40 -2.59 16.29 4.67
N LEU A 41 -3.01 15.95 3.44
CA LEU A 41 -4.42 15.72 3.13
C LEU A 41 -4.98 14.55 3.92
N TYR A 42 -4.22 13.50 4.10
CA TYR A 42 -4.63 12.35 4.88
C TYR A 42 -4.78 12.71 6.37
N PHE A 43 -3.85 13.50 6.90
CA PHE A 43 -3.95 13.99 8.28
C PHE A 43 -5.23 14.82 8.49
N ASP A 44 -5.51 15.73 7.57
CA ASP A 44 -6.74 16.56 7.62
C ASP A 44 -7.99 15.68 7.53
N PHE A 45 -7.99 14.69 6.66
CA PHE A 45 -9.09 13.73 6.52
C PHE A 45 -9.36 13.00 7.84
N LYS A 46 -8.32 12.56 8.54
CA LYS A 46 -8.45 11.89 9.85
C LYS A 46 -9.03 12.83 10.90
N GLU A 47 -8.61 14.08 10.94
CA GLU A 47 -9.17 15.08 11.86
C GLU A 47 -10.65 15.31 11.59
N GLU A 48 -11.05 15.47 10.34
CA GLU A 48 -12.46 15.64 9.95
C GLU A 48 -13.32 14.45 10.35
N ASN A 49 -12.76 13.26 10.38
CA ASN A 49 -13.45 12.03 10.79
C ASN A 49 -13.31 11.72 12.29
N LYS A 50 -13.05 12.74 13.10
CA LYS A 50 -13.06 12.69 14.56
C LYS A 50 -11.94 11.85 15.22
N PHE A 51 -10.81 11.70 14.57
CA PHE A 51 -9.62 11.20 15.23
C PHE A 51 -8.97 12.33 16.03
N PHE A 52 -8.61 12.08 17.27
CA PHE A 52 -7.89 13.07 18.05
C PHE A 52 -6.46 13.23 17.52
N PRO A 53 -5.93 14.46 17.42
CA PRO A 53 -4.58 14.69 16.88
C PRO A 53 -3.49 13.85 17.56
N LYS A 54 -3.61 13.64 18.87
CA LYS A 54 -2.68 12.81 19.63
C LYS A 54 -2.69 11.35 19.16
N GLU A 55 -3.86 10.80 18.90
CA GLU A 55 -4.01 9.43 18.42
C GLU A 55 -3.43 9.27 17.01
N ILE A 56 -3.67 10.24 16.13
CA ILE A 56 -3.12 10.26 14.78
C ILE A 56 -1.60 10.26 14.84
N LEU A 57 -1.00 11.12 15.64
CA LEU A 57 0.44 11.23 15.77
C LEU A 57 1.06 9.95 16.33
N ASN A 58 0.47 9.38 17.37
CA ASN A 58 0.95 8.14 17.97
C ASN A 58 0.89 6.96 16.97
N LYS A 59 -0.19 6.87 16.22
CA LYS A 59 -0.35 5.84 15.19
C LYS A 59 0.69 6.00 14.08
N THR A 60 0.93 7.21 13.63
CA THR A 60 1.95 7.50 12.63
C THR A 60 3.33 7.09 13.11
N LYS A 61 3.68 7.39 14.36
CA LYS A 61 4.96 6.99 14.95
C LYS A 61 5.09 5.48 15.06
N SER A 62 4.03 4.78 15.47
CA SER A 62 4.07 3.32 15.64
C SER A 62 4.20 2.58 14.31
N LEU A 63 3.69 3.13 13.22
CA LEU A 63 3.79 2.53 11.89
C LEU A 63 5.11 2.86 11.19
N ARG A 64 5.80 3.92 11.63
CA ARG A 64 7.06 4.33 11.04
C ARG A 64 8.14 3.28 11.35
N GLY A 65 8.68 2.63 10.34
CA GLY A 65 9.68 1.58 10.49
C GLY A 65 9.12 0.16 10.47
N VAL A 66 7.82 -0.03 10.66
CA VAL A 66 7.16 -1.34 10.55
C VAL A 66 6.53 -1.50 9.18
N LEU A 67 5.86 -0.45 8.68
CA LEU A 67 5.23 -0.44 7.37
C LEU A 67 5.83 0.69 6.54
N GLU A 68 6.96 0.43 5.92
CA GLU A 68 7.57 1.37 5.00
C GLU A 68 6.74 1.43 3.72
N PRO A 69 6.12 2.58 3.39
CA PRO A 69 5.30 2.67 2.19
C PRO A 69 6.17 2.71 0.94
N PHE A 70 5.82 1.92 -0.04
CA PHE A 70 6.43 1.96 -1.36
C PHE A 70 5.58 2.81 -2.31
N SER A 71 6.19 3.28 -3.40
CA SER A 71 5.44 3.94 -4.46
C SER A 71 4.51 2.94 -5.15
N ASP A 72 3.56 3.45 -5.93
CA ASP A 72 2.68 2.61 -6.74
C ASP A 72 3.49 1.70 -7.67
N ASN A 73 4.47 2.27 -8.38
CA ASN A 73 5.35 1.48 -9.25
C ASN A 73 6.16 0.43 -8.48
N GLY A 74 6.58 0.75 -7.27
CA GLY A 74 7.26 -0.21 -6.40
C GLY A 74 6.39 -1.40 -6.05
N ASN A 75 5.15 -1.15 -5.64
CA ASN A 75 4.20 -2.22 -5.32
C ASN A 75 3.85 -3.06 -6.54
N LEU A 76 3.59 -2.43 -7.69
CA LEU A 76 3.35 -3.15 -8.95
C LEU A 76 4.56 -4.00 -9.33
N GLY A 77 5.77 -3.49 -9.13
CA GLY A 77 7.01 -4.24 -9.38
C GLY A 77 7.11 -5.50 -8.52
N PHE A 78 6.79 -5.41 -7.23
CA PHE A 78 6.77 -6.58 -6.34
C PHE A 78 5.76 -7.64 -6.80
N LEU A 79 4.56 -7.20 -7.16
CA LEU A 79 3.50 -8.09 -7.62
C LEU A 79 3.86 -8.78 -8.95
N LYS A 80 4.42 -8.03 -9.89
CA LYS A 80 4.86 -8.59 -11.18
C LYS A 80 6.00 -9.57 -11.03
N ARG A 81 7.00 -9.27 -10.19
CA ARG A 81 8.10 -10.19 -9.90
C ARG A 81 7.65 -11.45 -9.19
N ALA A 82 6.58 -11.38 -8.41
CA ALA A 82 5.99 -12.56 -7.79
C ALA A 82 5.31 -13.49 -8.81
N GLY A 83 4.93 -12.96 -9.97
CA GLY A 83 4.35 -13.73 -11.08
C GLY A 83 2.99 -13.23 -11.54
N PHE A 84 2.38 -12.26 -10.86
CA PHE A 84 1.08 -11.72 -11.27
C PHE A 84 1.21 -10.92 -12.56
N LYS A 85 0.44 -11.30 -13.58
CA LYS A 85 0.38 -10.59 -14.87
C LYS A 85 -0.85 -9.73 -14.97
N ASP A 86 -1.95 -10.15 -14.36
CA ASP A 86 -3.22 -9.46 -14.40
C ASP A 86 -3.42 -8.72 -13.08
N ILE A 87 -3.17 -7.42 -13.10
CA ILE A 87 -3.26 -6.55 -11.92
C ILE A 87 -4.13 -5.36 -12.28
N GLN A 88 -5.17 -5.13 -11.47
CA GLN A 88 -6.09 -4.00 -11.65
C GLN A 88 -6.16 -3.19 -10.36
N THR A 89 -6.03 -1.88 -10.48
CA THR A 89 -6.36 -0.99 -9.36
C THR A 89 -7.86 -0.96 -9.18
N ILE A 90 -8.32 -1.30 -7.98
CA ILE A 90 -9.76 -1.32 -7.66
C ILE A 90 -10.16 -0.22 -6.70
N PHE A 91 -9.20 0.42 -6.06
CA PHE A 91 -9.45 1.48 -5.10
C PHE A 91 -8.26 2.42 -5.03
N HIS A 92 -8.53 3.71 -4.93
CA HIS A 92 -7.48 4.69 -4.67
C HIS A 92 -8.08 5.88 -3.92
N HIS A 93 -7.60 6.13 -2.72
CA HIS A 93 -7.99 7.28 -1.91
C HIS A 93 -6.78 7.81 -1.16
N LEU A 94 -6.32 9.00 -1.52
CA LEU A 94 -5.13 9.64 -0.97
C LEU A 94 -3.91 8.72 -1.04
N CYS A 95 -3.40 8.30 0.12
CA CYS A 95 -2.22 7.43 0.22
C CYS A 95 -2.58 5.93 0.24
N PHE A 96 -3.85 5.56 0.11
CA PHE A 96 -4.26 4.16 0.08
C PHE A 96 -4.64 3.73 -1.32
N LYS A 97 -4.18 2.56 -1.70
CA LYS A 97 -4.49 1.97 -2.99
C LYS A 97 -4.75 0.48 -2.83
N GLY A 98 -5.80 0.01 -3.50
CA GLY A 98 -6.16 -1.39 -3.52
C GLY A 98 -5.91 -1.99 -4.91
N TYR A 99 -5.37 -3.21 -4.92
CA TYR A 99 -5.08 -3.95 -6.15
C TYR A 99 -5.79 -5.28 -6.13
N LEU A 100 -6.34 -5.66 -7.26
CA LEU A 100 -6.84 -7.00 -7.53
C LEU A 100 -5.85 -7.69 -8.46
N CYS A 101 -5.31 -8.82 -8.02
CA CYS A 101 -4.32 -9.58 -8.78
C CYS A 101 -4.88 -10.98 -9.05
N ILE A 102 -4.78 -11.43 -10.28
CA ILE A 102 -5.25 -12.75 -10.69
C ILE A 102 -4.04 -13.60 -11.10
N LYS A 103 -3.97 -14.79 -10.55
CA LYS A 103 -2.96 -15.77 -10.95
C LYS A 103 -3.27 -16.44 -12.28
#